data_432533c6dd6061f78d29d5b612777c9b
#
_entry.id   432533c6dd6061f78d29d5b612777c9b
#
_cell.length_a   1.000
_cell.length_b   1.000
_cell.length_c   1.000
_cell.angle_alpha   90.00
_cell.angle_beta   90.00
_cell.angle_gamma   90.00
#
_symmetry.space_group_name_H-M   'P 1'
#
loop_
_entity.id
_entity.type
_entity.pdbx_description
1 polymer ?
#
loop_
_entity_poly.entity_id
_entity_poly.type
_entity_poly.pdbx_seq_one_letter_code
_entity_poly.pdbx_strand_id
1 'polypeptide(L)'
;MITAIDLHRDLAELPMLNERYGHPTDAESLKSFATLAAYRDGGIFATHFRGSSGWERHPHGDEVVQILEGSTRFDILVDEVMQSLELSAGMLVVVPQGCWHRFESTTGVKVLTVTPRPTQHTHVEDPRTAALDA
;
A
#
# COMPACT_ATOMS: atom_id res chain seq x y z
N MET A 1 19.67 14.30 -14.64
CA MET A 1 19.80 13.09 -15.49
C MET A 1 18.68 12.13 -15.14
N ILE A 2 18.01 11.61 -16.13
CA ILE A 2 16.92 10.65 -15.93
C ILE A 2 17.45 9.25 -16.10
N THR A 3 17.16 8.38 -15.12
CA THR A 3 17.53 6.97 -15.18
C THR A 3 16.29 6.11 -15.21
N ALA A 4 16.36 5.00 -15.94
CA ALA A 4 15.29 4.00 -15.92
C ALA A 4 15.35 3.20 -14.61
N ILE A 5 14.17 2.88 -14.08
CA ILE A 5 14.04 1.98 -12.94
C ILE A 5 13.76 0.60 -13.47
N ASP A 6 14.64 -0.35 -13.16
CA ASP A 6 14.46 -1.75 -13.53
C ASP A 6 13.70 -2.45 -12.40
N LEU A 7 12.38 -2.56 -12.54
CA LEU A 7 11.53 -3.14 -11.50
C LEU A 7 11.88 -4.60 -11.24
N HIS A 8 12.18 -5.35 -12.26
CA HIS A 8 12.52 -6.77 -12.10
C HIS A 8 13.77 -6.94 -11.22
N ARG A 9 14.81 -6.17 -11.52
CA ARG A 9 16.06 -6.20 -10.74
C ARG A 9 15.87 -5.62 -9.34
N ASP A 10 15.28 -4.42 -9.26
CA ASP A 10 15.24 -3.65 -8.01
C ASP A 10 14.30 -4.29 -6.98
N LEU A 11 13.28 -5.02 -7.43
CA LEU A 11 12.32 -5.67 -6.55
C LEU A 11 12.58 -7.16 -6.31
N ALA A 12 13.50 -7.76 -7.08
CA ALA A 12 13.81 -9.18 -6.93
C ALA A 12 14.35 -9.52 -5.55
N GLU A 13 15.14 -8.62 -4.96
CA GLU A 13 15.80 -8.79 -3.67
C GLU A 13 15.08 -8.10 -2.51
N LEU A 14 13.90 -7.53 -2.75
CA LEU A 14 13.16 -6.85 -1.70
C LEU A 14 12.67 -7.88 -0.67
N PRO A 15 13.20 -7.86 0.58
CA PRO A 15 12.86 -8.87 1.55
C PRO A 15 11.39 -8.80 1.96
N MET A 16 10.79 -9.95 2.23
CA MET A 16 9.40 -9.98 2.70
C MET A 16 9.34 -9.66 4.18
N LEU A 17 8.55 -8.64 4.54
CA LEU A 17 8.20 -8.37 5.92
C LEU A 17 7.12 -9.38 6.33
N ASN A 18 7.49 -10.29 7.24
CA ASN A 18 6.56 -11.25 7.80
C ASN A 18 5.72 -10.59 8.91
N GLU A 19 4.44 -10.96 8.98
CA GLU A 19 3.55 -10.50 10.04
C GLU A 19 3.45 -8.97 10.12
N ARG A 20 3.34 -8.31 8.95
CA ARG A 20 3.12 -6.88 8.91
C ARG A 20 1.88 -6.51 9.72
N TYR A 21 2.01 -5.47 10.55
CA TYR A 21 0.90 -4.85 11.26
C TYR A 21 1.06 -3.34 11.14
N GLY A 22 0.30 -2.74 10.23
CA GLY A 22 0.41 -1.33 9.94
C GLY A 22 1.69 -0.95 9.20
N HIS A 23 2.16 0.26 9.43
CA HIS A 23 3.42 0.76 8.86
C HIS A 23 4.51 0.68 9.93
N PRO A 24 5.55 -0.12 9.71
CA PRO A 24 6.62 -0.28 10.70
C PRO A 24 7.50 0.97 10.78
N THR A 25 8.16 1.13 11.93
CA THR A 25 9.12 2.22 12.15
C THR A 25 10.54 1.73 12.36
N ASP A 26 10.73 0.43 12.60
CA ASP A 26 12.05 -0.15 12.83
C ASP A 26 12.82 -0.32 11.52
N ALA A 27 14.14 -0.14 11.59
CA ALA A 27 15.00 -0.16 10.40
C ALA A 27 14.96 -1.49 9.65
N GLU A 28 14.88 -2.62 10.35
CA GLU A 28 14.84 -3.94 9.72
C GLU A 28 13.58 -4.14 8.89
N SER A 29 12.42 -3.83 9.46
CA SER A 29 11.14 -3.94 8.74
C SER A 29 11.04 -2.98 7.57
N LEU A 30 11.63 -1.79 7.67
CA LEU A 30 11.62 -0.79 6.60
C LEU A 30 12.42 -1.22 5.37
N LYS A 31 13.29 -2.22 5.45
CA LYS A 31 13.98 -2.79 4.29
C LYS A 31 13.03 -3.42 3.29
N SER A 32 11.82 -3.77 3.71
CA SER A 32 10.77 -4.32 2.84
C SER A 32 9.98 -3.26 2.08
N PHE A 33 10.32 -1.99 2.29
CA PHE A 33 9.71 -0.83 1.64
C PHE A 33 10.77 -0.10 0.83
N ALA A 34 10.46 0.20 -0.42
CA ALA A 34 11.37 0.93 -1.30
C ALA A 34 10.68 2.18 -1.84
N THR A 35 11.41 3.28 -1.87
CA THR A 35 11.03 4.48 -2.62
C THR A 35 11.74 4.40 -3.97
N LEU A 36 10.98 4.20 -5.04
CA LEU A 36 11.54 4.03 -6.38
C LEU A 36 11.80 5.36 -7.06
N ALA A 37 10.88 6.31 -6.91
CA ALA A 37 11.01 7.62 -7.52
C ALA A 37 10.09 8.63 -6.82
N ALA A 38 10.45 9.91 -6.92
CA ALA A 38 9.53 10.99 -6.63
C ALA A 38 8.57 11.14 -7.82
N TYR A 39 7.31 11.41 -7.54
CA TYR A 39 6.30 11.64 -8.56
C TYR A 39 5.25 12.62 -8.04
N ARG A 40 5.11 13.77 -8.74
CA ARG A 40 4.21 14.85 -8.32
C ARG A 40 4.44 15.23 -6.84
N ASP A 41 3.39 15.30 -6.04
CA ASP A 41 3.45 15.60 -4.60
C ASP A 41 3.56 14.34 -3.72
N GLY A 42 3.98 13.23 -4.30
CA GLY A 42 4.14 11.96 -3.62
C GLY A 42 5.31 11.15 -4.17
N GLY A 43 5.06 9.88 -4.44
CA GLY A 43 6.10 9.02 -4.95
C GLY A 43 5.59 7.71 -5.55
N ILE A 44 6.53 6.97 -6.10
CA ILE A 44 6.33 5.60 -6.56
C ILE A 44 7.07 4.71 -5.58
N PHE A 45 6.34 3.79 -4.97
CA PHE A 45 6.83 2.95 -3.89
C PHE A 45 6.60 1.47 -4.20
N ALA A 46 7.39 0.63 -3.56
CA ALA A 46 7.17 -0.81 -3.59
C ALA A 46 7.32 -1.38 -2.19
N THR A 47 6.56 -2.43 -1.90
CA THR A 47 6.67 -3.14 -0.63
C THR A 47 6.40 -4.63 -0.83
N HIS A 48 7.04 -5.44 0.00
CA HIS A 48 6.90 -6.89 0.00
C HIS A 48 6.56 -7.35 1.41
N PHE A 49 5.36 -7.90 1.60
CA PHE A 49 4.92 -8.23 2.95
C PHE A 49 3.89 -9.35 2.99
N ARG A 50 3.72 -9.88 4.18
CA ARG A 50 2.62 -10.75 4.60
C ARG A 50 2.03 -10.16 5.87
N GLY A 51 0.71 -10.17 6.01
CA GLY A 51 0.00 -9.57 7.14
C GLY A 51 -0.91 -8.43 6.72
N SER A 52 -1.16 -7.50 7.63
CA SER A 52 -2.10 -6.38 7.46
C SER A 52 -1.39 -5.05 7.37
N SER A 53 -1.77 -4.24 6.37
CA SER A 53 -1.31 -2.85 6.32
C SER A 53 -1.98 -1.95 7.37
N GLY A 54 -3.06 -2.41 8.01
CA GLY A 54 -3.97 -1.50 8.67
C GLY A 54 -4.68 -0.58 7.66
N TRP A 55 -5.58 0.24 8.15
CA TRP A 55 -6.31 1.16 7.29
C TRP A 55 -5.48 2.39 6.95
N GLU A 56 -5.49 2.77 5.68
CA GLU A 56 -4.80 3.94 5.15
C GLU A 56 -5.74 4.72 4.25
N ARG A 57 -5.53 6.04 4.17
CA ARG A 57 -6.15 6.89 3.16
C ARG A 57 -5.24 8.03 2.76
N HIS A 58 -5.46 8.57 1.57
CA HIS A 58 -4.67 9.66 1.01
C HIS A 58 -5.61 10.82 0.71
N PRO A 59 -5.64 11.87 1.56
CA PRO A 59 -6.64 12.92 1.46
C PRO A 59 -6.43 13.88 0.28
N HIS A 60 -5.25 13.87 -0.37
CA HIS A 60 -4.91 14.84 -1.39
C HIS A 60 -4.94 14.31 -2.83
N GLY A 61 -5.26 13.05 -3.04
CA GLY A 61 -5.33 12.51 -4.41
C GLY A 61 -5.64 11.02 -4.45
N ASP A 62 -5.79 10.51 -5.67
CA ASP A 62 -6.00 9.09 -5.93
C ASP A 62 -4.68 8.34 -5.79
N GLU A 63 -4.77 7.07 -5.44
CA GLU A 63 -3.60 6.17 -5.41
C GLU A 63 -3.76 5.08 -6.47
N VAL A 64 -2.67 4.76 -7.16
CA VAL A 64 -2.61 3.57 -8.01
C VAL A 64 -1.96 2.45 -7.22
N VAL A 65 -2.60 1.29 -7.17
CA VAL A 65 -2.11 0.07 -6.53
C VAL A 65 -2.00 -1.02 -7.58
N GLN A 66 -0.80 -1.56 -7.78
CA GLN A 66 -0.55 -2.66 -8.71
C GLN A 66 0.08 -3.83 -7.97
N ILE A 67 -0.47 -5.02 -8.18
CA ILE A 67 0.08 -6.26 -7.62
C ILE A 67 1.11 -6.82 -8.59
N LEU A 68 2.34 -7.00 -8.12
CA LEU A 68 3.44 -7.51 -8.93
C LEU A 68 3.63 -9.01 -8.76
N GLU A 69 3.54 -9.51 -7.51
CA GLU A 69 3.67 -10.92 -7.18
C GLU A 69 2.76 -11.26 -6.01
N GLY A 70 2.32 -12.51 -5.93
CA GLY A 70 1.50 -12.99 -4.82
C GLY A 70 0.06 -12.55 -4.90
N SER A 71 -0.59 -12.50 -3.76
CA SER A 71 -2.01 -12.18 -3.66
C SER A 71 -2.35 -11.52 -2.33
N THR A 72 -3.44 -10.77 -2.33
CA THR A 72 -3.94 -10.09 -1.14
C THR A 72 -5.45 -9.89 -1.24
N ARG A 73 -6.12 -9.91 -0.10
CA ARG A 73 -7.43 -9.27 0.00
C ARG A 73 -7.19 -7.76 0.10
N PHE A 74 -8.02 -7.00 -0.54
CA PHE A 74 -7.97 -5.55 -0.53
C PHE A 74 -9.34 -5.01 -0.17
N ASP A 75 -9.45 -4.40 1.00
CA ASP A 75 -10.70 -3.82 1.48
C ASP A 75 -10.69 -2.32 1.22
N ILE A 76 -11.76 -1.79 0.68
CA ILE A 76 -11.90 -0.37 0.37
C ILE A 76 -13.29 0.12 0.75
N LEU A 77 -13.34 1.31 1.34
CA LEU A 77 -14.57 1.97 1.74
C LEU A 77 -14.86 3.12 0.77
N VAL A 78 -15.89 2.96 -0.05
CA VAL A 78 -16.35 3.97 -1.01
C VAL A 78 -17.78 4.34 -0.70
N ASP A 79 -18.05 5.62 -0.48
CA ASP A 79 -19.41 6.14 -0.18
C ASP A 79 -20.08 5.34 0.95
N GLU A 80 -19.37 5.12 2.04
CA GLU A 80 -19.83 4.38 3.22
C GLU A 80 -20.10 2.88 2.98
N VAL A 81 -19.78 2.35 1.80
CA VAL A 81 -19.93 0.94 1.46
C VAL A 81 -18.57 0.25 1.43
N MET A 82 -18.43 -0.79 2.25
CA MET A 82 -17.23 -1.62 2.29
C MET A 82 -17.25 -2.63 1.15
N GLN A 83 -16.16 -2.67 0.40
CA GLN A 83 -15.97 -3.61 -0.69
C GLN A 83 -14.66 -4.37 -0.47
N SER A 84 -14.69 -5.68 -0.62
CA SER A 84 -13.50 -6.52 -0.54
C SER A 84 -13.19 -7.10 -1.92
N LEU A 85 -11.95 -6.94 -2.35
CA LEU A 85 -11.46 -7.43 -3.63
C LEU A 85 -10.37 -8.48 -3.37
N GLU A 86 -10.34 -9.52 -4.19
CA GLU A 86 -9.21 -10.44 -4.23
C GLU A 86 -8.28 -10.01 -5.38
N LEU A 87 -7.06 -9.62 -5.02
CA LEU A 87 -6.08 -9.13 -5.98
C LEU A 87 -4.90 -10.10 -6.08
N SER A 88 -4.46 -10.36 -7.31
CA SER A 88 -3.29 -11.18 -7.58
C SER A 88 -2.41 -10.53 -8.64
N ALA A 89 -1.23 -11.11 -8.86
CA ALA A 89 -0.23 -10.58 -9.79
C ALA A 89 -0.83 -10.19 -11.13
N GLY A 90 -0.51 -8.99 -11.59
CA GLY A 90 -1.01 -8.40 -12.82
C GLY A 90 -2.26 -7.54 -12.67
N MET A 91 -2.90 -7.55 -11.50
CA MET A 91 -4.09 -6.73 -11.24
C MET A 91 -3.72 -5.35 -10.73
N LEU A 92 -4.58 -4.37 -11.04
CA LEU A 92 -4.40 -2.98 -10.66
C LEU A 92 -5.72 -2.40 -10.15
N VAL A 93 -5.62 -1.56 -9.13
CA VAL A 93 -6.76 -0.81 -8.58
C VAL A 93 -6.39 0.66 -8.50
N VAL A 94 -7.34 1.53 -8.83
CA VAL A 94 -7.23 2.96 -8.53
C VAL A 94 -8.08 3.25 -7.32
N VAL A 95 -7.44 3.70 -6.25
CA VAL A 95 -8.10 4.06 -5.00
C VAL A 95 -8.49 5.53 -5.06
N PRO A 96 -9.78 5.88 -5.02
CA PRO A 96 -10.19 7.27 -5.07
C PRO A 96 -9.69 8.07 -3.88
N GLN A 97 -9.46 9.35 -4.09
CA GLN A 97 -9.02 10.29 -3.07
C GLN A 97 -9.86 10.16 -1.79
N GLY A 98 -9.19 10.04 -0.65
CA GLY A 98 -9.81 10.02 0.66
C GLY A 98 -10.48 8.71 1.08
N CYS A 99 -10.43 7.67 0.23
CA CYS A 99 -11.04 6.39 0.57
C CYS A 99 -10.14 5.54 1.48
N TRP A 100 -10.70 5.09 2.61
CA TRP A 100 -10.02 4.14 3.47
C TRP A 100 -9.85 2.80 2.76
N HIS A 101 -8.66 2.23 2.82
CA HIS A 101 -8.33 0.94 2.23
C HIS A 101 -7.27 0.22 3.07
N ARG A 102 -7.21 -1.11 2.92
CA ARG A 102 -6.18 -1.92 3.56
C ARG A 102 -5.88 -3.16 2.76
N PHE A 103 -4.66 -3.66 2.94
CA PHE A 103 -4.19 -4.96 2.45
C PHE A 103 -4.25 -5.97 3.57
N GLU A 104 -4.70 -7.18 3.25
CA GLU A 104 -4.63 -8.35 4.12
C GLU A 104 -4.09 -9.52 3.29
N SER A 105 -2.81 -9.84 3.47
CA SER A 105 -2.16 -10.93 2.71
C SER A 105 -1.73 -12.04 3.65
N THR A 106 -2.22 -13.25 3.41
CA THR A 106 -1.86 -14.41 4.23
C THR A 106 -0.60 -15.11 3.73
N THR A 107 -0.34 -15.10 2.43
CA THR A 107 0.76 -15.83 1.81
C THR A 107 1.92 -14.94 1.37
N GLY A 108 1.68 -13.66 1.24
CA GLY A 108 2.67 -12.70 0.78
C GLY A 108 2.27 -12.01 -0.50
N VAL A 109 2.65 -10.74 -0.62
CA VAL A 109 2.33 -9.90 -1.77
C VAL A 109 3.46 -8.91 -1.99
N LYS A 110 3.76 -8.67 -3.26
CA LYS A 110 4.65 -7.59 -3.67
C LYS A 110 3.82 -6.56 -4.43
N VAL A 111 3.82 -5.32 -3.92
CA VAL A 111 2.93 -4.25 -4.38
C VAL A 111 3.76 -3.07 -4.85
N LEU A 112 3.37 -2.49 -5.98
CA LEU A 112 3.86 -1.18 -6.42
C LEU A 112 2.72 -0.19 -6.28
N THR A 113 3.01 0.98 -5.71
CA THR A 113 2.02 2.04 -5.58
C THR A 113 2.52 3.36 -6.13
N VAL A 114 1.59 4.16 -6.66
CA VAL A 114 1.80 5.57 -6.96
C VAL A 114 0.91 6.34 -5.99
N THR A 115 1.54 6.97 -5.01
CA THR A 115 0.85 7.45 -3.82
C THR A 115 1.11 8.93 -3.60
N PRO A 116 0.05 9.76 -3.50
CA PRO A 116 0.19 11.15 -3.07
C PRO A 116 0.41 11.22 -1.56
N ARG A 117 1.13 12.22 -1.10
CA ARG A 117 1.29 12.50 0.33
C ARG A 117 0.26 13.53 0.79
N PRO A 118 -0.10 13.52 2.07
CA PRO A 118 0.26 12.58 3.11
C PRO A 118 -0.61 11.32 3.11
N THR A 119 -0.23 10.35 3.93
CA THR A 119 -1.03 9.18 4.24
C THR A 119 -1.52 9.28 5.68
N GLN A 120 -2.81 9.03 5.88
CA GLN A 120 -3.41 8.92 7.20
C GLN A 120 -3.64 7.45 7.52
N HIS A 121 -3.44 7.07 8.79
CA HIS A 121 -3.50 5.70 9.25
C HIS A 121 -4.47 5.55 10.41
N THR A 122 -5.11 4.38 10.50
CA THR A 122 -5.84 3.98 11.71
C THR A 122 -5.81 2.47 11.86
N HIS A 123 -5.82 2.01 13.12
CA HIS A 123 -5.86 0.59 13.46
C HIS A 123 -7.22 0.16 14.00
N VAL A 124 -8.22 1.04 14.01
CA VAL A 124 -9.57 0.66 14.42
C VAL A 124 -10.15 -0.36 13.44
N GLU A 125 -11.03 -1.22 13.92
CA GLU A 125 -11.60 -2.27 13.08
C GLU A 125 -12.43 -1.71 11.94
N ASP A 126 -13.29 -0.72 12.22
CA ASP A 126 -14.09 -0.02 11.23
C ASP A 126 -13.56 1.41 11.06
N PRO A 127 -12.97 1.75 9.89
CA PRO A 127 -12.35 3.05 9.69
C PRO A 127 -13.34 4.21 9.73
N ARG A 128 -14.64 3.95 9.56
CA ARG A 128 -15.68 4.98 9.67
C ARG A 128 -15.77 5.54 11.09
N THR A 129 -15.30 4.78 12.08
CA THR A 129 -15.29 5.20 13.48
C THR A 129 -14.00 5.90 13.88
N ALA A 130 -13.04 6.03 12.97
CA ALA A 130 -11.74 6.61 13.28
C ALA A 130 -11.89 8.08 13.64
N ALA A 131 -11.37 8.44 14.83
CA ALA A 131 -11.14 9.83 15.17
C ALA A 131 -9.88 10.25 14.42
N LEU A 132 -10.01 11.24 13.55
CA LEU A 132 -8.87 11.80 12.85
C LEU A 132 -8.38 13.02 13.61
N ASP A 133 -7.14 12.97 14.00
CA ASP A 133 -6.44 14.17 14.39
C ASP A 133 -6.23 15.01 13.14
N ALA A 134 -6.76 16.20 13.16
CA ALA A 134 -6.68 17.14 12.05
C ALA A 134 -5.21 17.51 11.77
#